data_357f7e2890b95d7f6a93fee37f77232c
#
_entry.id   357f7e2890b95d7f6a93fee37f77232c
#
_cell.length_a   1.000
_cell.length_b   1.000
_cell.length_c   1.000
_cell.angle_alpha   90.00
_cell.angle_beta   90.00
_cell.angle_gamma   90.00
#
_symmetry.space_group_name_H-M   'P 1'
#
loop_
_entity.id
_entity.type
_entity.pdbx_description
1 polymer ?
#
loop_
_entity_poly.entity_id
_entity_poly.type
_entity_poly.pdbx_seq_one_letter_code
_entity_poly.pdbx_strand_id
1 'polypeptide(L)'
;MSEAPRLSSAPSCAKSTEVSERIQIQGGMPAALAHPRLRMALVAMHESPAKPWTLEALGVQCGMSRSVFANTSRDIVGCTPGAYLLTWRMSIAQRLLRQGQTLKQVSDAVGYGSETAFSRAFRSHASMPPRQWREAQKLLPSEARNAREATGFA
;
A
#
# COMPACT_ATOMS: atom_id res chain seq x y z
N MET A 1 29.99 -21.29 19.27
CA MET A 1 28.89 -20.42 19.67
C MET A 1 28.36 -19.66 18.46
N SER A 2 27.68 -20.35 17.65
CA SER A 2 27.04 -19.70 16.53
C SER A 2 25.70 -19.16 17.01
N GLU A 3 25.66 -17.90 17.26
CA GLU A 3 24.42 -17.21 17.31
C GLU A 3 23.80 -17.27 15.95
N ALA A 4 22.73 -18.02 15.81
CA ALA A 4 21.94 -17.98 14.62
C ALA A 4 21.55 -16.52 14.37
N PRO A 5 21.83 -15.96 13.21
CA PRO A 5 21.36 -14.65 12.91
C PRO A 5 19.85 -14.67 13.07
N ARG A 6 19.36 -13.86 13.95
CA ARG A 6 17.94 -13.64 14.06
C ARG A 6 17.47 -12.98 12.79
N LEU A 7 16.99 -13.79 11.92
CA LEU A 7 16.19 -13.35 10.78
C LEU A 7 14.82 -12.90 11.28
N SER A 8 14.85 -12.00 12.21
CA SER A 8 13.65 -11.45 12.80
C SER A 8 13.03 -10.33 12.01
N SER A 9 13.63 -9.95 10.95
CA SER A 9 13.06 -8.93 10.10
C SER A 9 12.19 -9.56 9.05
N ALA A 10 10.98 -9.92 9.43
CA ALA A 10 9.93 -9.81 8.48
C ALA A 10 10.02 -8.39 7.90
N PRO A 11 10.12 -8.22 6.59
CA PRO A 11 10.10 -6.92 6.00
C PRO A 11 8.80 -6.26 6.41
N SER A 12 8.92 -5.29 7.25
CA SER A 12 7.81 -4.49 7.65
C SER A 12 7.41 -3.65 6.43
N CYS A 13 6.43 -4.13 5.69
CA CYS A 13 5.82 -3.40 4.58
C CYS A 13 5.31 -2.02 5.00
N ALA A 14 5.35 -1.72 6.29
CA ALA A 14 4.80 -0.52 6.87
C ALA A 14 5.85 0.58 7.13
N LYS A 15 7.14 0.36 6.91
CA LYS A 15 8.14 1.21 7.55
C LYS A 15 8.88 2.20 6.68
N SER A 16 8.72 2.24 5.38
CA SER A 16 9.36 3.28 4.58
C SER A 16 8.88 3.36 3.15
N THR A 17 9.01 4.52 2.57
CA THR A 17 8.83 4.79 1.15
C THR A 17 9.63 3.82 0.28
N GLU A 18 10.79 3.40 0.74
CA GLU A 18 11.64 2.41 0.08
C GLU A 18 10.98 1.03 0.01
N VAL A 19 10.18 0.67 1.00
CA VAL A 19 9.46 -0.60 1.00
C VAL A 19 8.29 -0.56 0.01
N SER A 20 7.64 0.58 -0.15
CA SER A 20 6.62 0.75 -1.19
C SER A 20 7.22 0.57 -2.58
N GLU A 21 8.38 1.12 -2.84
CA GLU A 21 9.11 0.92 -4.09
C GLU A 21 9.54 -0.55 -4.26
N ARG A 22 9.97 -1.20 -3.18
CA ARG A 22 10.37 -2.60 -3.21
C ARG A 22 9.21 -3.57 -3.46
N ILE A 23 8.03 -3.31 -2.92
CA ILE A 23 6.84 -4.12 -3.22
C ILE A 23 6.50 -4.03 -4.70
N GLN A 24 6.71 -2.88 -5.32
CA GLN A 24 6.49 -2.67 -6.75
C GLN A 24 7.58 -3.28 -7.63
N ILE A 25 8.81 -3.28 -7.17
CA ILE A 25 10.00 -3.62 -7.98
C ILE A 25 10.37 -5.09 -7.89
N GLN A 26 10.05 -5.78 -6.81
CA GLN A 26 10.58 -7.12 -6.53
C GLN A 26 9.72 -8.29 -7.00
N GLY A 27 8.95 -8.11 -8.05
CA GLY A 27 8.31 -9.25 -8.71
C GLY A 27 7.17 -9.95 -7.95
N GLY A 28 6.84 -9.50 -6.74
CA GLY A 28 5.74 -10.05 -5.98
C GLY A 28 4.38 -9.80 -6.62
N MET A 29 4.19 -8.67 -7.26
CA MET A 29 2.95 -8.34 -7.95
C MET A 29 2.68 -9.23 -9.18
N PRO A 30 3.62 -9.46 -10.10
CA PRO A 30 3.40 -10.41 -11.21
C PRO A 30 3.07 -11.81 -10.72
N ALA A 31 3.76 -12.31 -9.70
CA ALA A 31 3.49 -13.61 -9.11
C ALA A 31 2.11 -13.66 -8.44
N ALA A 32 1.72 -12.61 -7.75
CA ALA A 32 0.41 -12.48 -7.12
C ALA A 32 -0.74 -12.42 -8.14
N LEU A 33 -0.53 -11.72 -9.24
CA LEU A 33 -1.50 -11.66 -10.34
C LEU A 33 -1.59 -12.97 -11.12
N ALA A 34 -0.50 -13.73 -11.18
CA ALA A 34 -0.47 -15.07 -11.78
C ALA A 34 -1.17 -16.11 -10.89
N HIS A 35 -1.32 -15.86 -9.58
CA HIS A 35 -2.02 -16.73 -8.66
C HIS A 35 -3.54 -16.47 -8.73
N PRO A 36 -4.37 -17.39 -9.28
CA PRO A 36 -5.77 -17.09 -9.62
C PRO A 36 -6.61 -16.59 -8.44
N ARG A 37 -6.45 -17.20 -7.28
CA ARG A 37 -7.23 -16.84 -6.09
C ARG A 37 -6.76 -15.52 -5.48
N LEU A 38 -5.44 -15.34 -5.34
CA LEU A 38 -4.89 -14.12 -4.75
C LEU A 38 -5.20 -12.89 -5.62
N ARG A 39 -5.18 -13.07 -6.94
CA ARG A 39 -5.58 -12.02 -7.88
C ARG A 39 -6.98 -11.47 -7.61
N MET A 40 -7.93 -12.33 -7.23
CA MET A 40 -9.30 -11.89 -6.92
C MET A 40 -9.34 -10.91 -5.75
N ALA A 41 -8.56 -11.16 -4.69
CA ALA A 41 -8.47 -10.24 -3.57
C ALA A 41 -7.77 -8.93 -3.94
N LEU A 42 -6.68 -9.01 -4.71
CA LEU A 42 -5.96 -7.82 -5.15
C LEU A 42 -6.84 -6.92 -6.03
N VAL A 43 -7.55 -7.50 -6.98
CA VAL A 43 -8.51 -6.76 -7.82
C VAL A 43 -9.59 -6.12 -6.97
N ALA A 44 -10.19 -6.85 -6.03
CA ALA A 44 -11.22 -6.32 -5.14
C ALA A 44 -10.70 -5.13 -4.29
N MET A 45 -9.48 -5.22 -3.77
CA MET A 45 -8.86 -4.11 -3.04
C MET A 45 -8.58 -2.90 -3.94
N HIS A 46 -8.17 -3.13 -5.19
CA HIS A 46 -7.89 -2.06 -6.15
C HIS A 46 -9.15 -1.36 -6.64
N GLU A 47 -10.23 -2.10 -6.85
CA GLU A 47 -11.51 -1.55 -7.28
C GLU A 47 -12.24 -0.78 -6.17
N SER A 48 -12.05 -1.19 -4.94
CA SER A 48 -12.73 -0.61 -3.78
C SER A 48 -11.77 -0.32 -2.63
N PRO A 49 -10.83 0.62 -2.80
CA PRO A 49 -9.81 0.89 -1.77
C PRO A 49 -10.40 1.49 -0.49
N ALA A 50 -11.52 2.20 -0.58
CA ALA A 50 -12.18 2.80 0.57
C ALA A 50 -12.97 1.79 1.42
N LYS A 51 -13.27 0.61 0.89
CA LYS A 51 -14.01 -0.42 1.61
C LYS A 51 -13.21 -0.92 2.83
N PRO A 52 -13.87 -1.13 3.99
CA PRO A 52 -13.19 -1.66 5.18
C PRO A 52 -12.94 -3.17 5.03
N TRP A 53 -11.94 -3.52 4.24
CA TRP A 53 -11.56 -4.90 4.01
C TRP A 53 -11.01 -5.55 5.27
N THR A 54 -11.53 -6.72 5.60
CA THR A 54 -10.99 -7.61 6.64
C THR A 54 -10.30 -8.81 6.00
N LEU A 55 -9.45 -9.51 6.76
CA LEU A 55 -8.82 -10.75 6.29
C LEU A 55 -9.86 -11.81 5.94
N GLU A 56 -10.94 -11.87 6.72
CA GLU A 56 -12.06 -12.77 6.49
C GLU A 56 -12.75 -12.46 5.15
N ALA A 57 -13.09 -11.18 4.92
CA ALA A 57 -13.75 -10.76 3.70
C ALA A 57 -12.88 -11.02 2.45
N LEU A 58 -11.59 -10.76 2.53
CA LEU A 58 -10.65 -11.03 1.44
C LEU A 58 -10.46 -12.53 1.23
N GLY A 59 -10.38 -13.31 2.31
CA GLY A 59 -10.34 -14.76 2.24
C GLY A 59 -11.55 -15.33 1.51
N VAL A 60 -12.75 -14.85 1.83
CA VAL A 60 -13.99 -15.24 1.14
C VAL A 60 -13.93 -14.93 -0.35
N GLN A 61 -13.42 -13.75 -0.73
CA GLN A 61 -13.23 -13.38 -2.15
C GLN A 61 -12.33 -14.37 -2.90
N CYS A 62 -11.38 -14.96 -2.19
CA CYS A 62 -10.41 -15.90 -2.76
C CYS A 62 -10.82 -17.37 -2.62
N GLY A 63 -11.90 -17.67 -1.92
CA GLY A 63 -12.23 -19.04 -1.53
C GLY A 63 -11.17 -19.68 -0.62
N MET A 64 -10.57 -18.88 0.26
CA MET A 64 -9.53 -19.29 1.22
C MET A 64 -9.96 -18.98 2.65
N SER A 65 -9.46 -19.78 3.62
CA SER A 65 -9.57 -19.40 5.02
C SER A 65 -8.70 -18.17 5.32
N ARG A 66 -9.02 -17.48 6.40
CA ARG A 66 -8.25 -16.32 6.87
C ARG A 66 -6.75 -16.61 6.96
N SER A 67 -6.39 -17.73 7.60
CA SER A 67 -4.99 -18.11 7.80
C SER A 67 -4.28 -18.44 6.50
N VAL A 68 -4.92 -19.21 5.64
CA VAL A 68 -4.36 -19.59 4.31
C VAL A 68 -4.16 -18.34 3.46
N PHE A 69 -5.14 -17.45 3.41
CA PHE A 69 -5.04 -16.20 2.67
C PHE A 69 -3.89 -15.32 3.17
N ALA A 70 -3.78 -15.13 4.49
CA ALA A 70 -2.73 -14.31 5.09
C ALA A 70 -1.32 -14.88 4.80
N ASN A 71 -1.14 -16.19 4.89
CA ASN A 71 0.14 -16.85 4.62
C ASN A 71 0.48 -16.78 3.13
N THR A 72 -0.47 -17.12 2.26
CA THR A 72 -0.27 -17.07 0.80
C THR A 72 0.09 -15.67 0.34
N SER A 73 -0.59 -14.65 0.86
CA SER A 73 -0.28 -13.25 0.55
C SER A 73 1.15 -12.90 0.99
N ARG A 74 1.55 -13.27 2.19
CA ARG A 74 2.90 -13.00 2.69
C ARG A 74 3.97 -13.71 1.85
N ASP A 75 3.73 -14.94 1.47
CA ASP A 75 4.69 -15.75 0.72
C ASP A 75 4.87 -15.25 -0.72
N ILE A 76 3.78 -14.82 -1.36
CA ILE A 76 3.79 -14.43 -2.77
C ILE A 76 4.02 -12.93 -2.95
N VAL A 77 3.32 -12.09 -2.18
CA VAL A 77 3.43 -10.63 -2.28
C VAL A 77 4.58 -10.08 -1.44
N GLY A 78 4.99 -10.81 -0.40
CA GLY A 78 6.04 -10.41 0.51
C GLY A 78 5.56 -9.57 1.69
N CYS A 79 4.25 -9.33 1.80
CA CYS A 79 3.69 -8.57 2.91
C CYS A 79 2.28 -9.06 3.28
N THR A 80 1.79 -8.61 4.44
CA THR A 80 0.42 -8.90 4.85
C THR A 80 -0.60 -8.19 3.96
N PRO A 81 -1.81 -8.75 3.82
CA PRO A 81 -2.88 -8.08 3.06
C PRO A 81 -3.21 -6.69 3.57
N GLY A 82 -3.18 -6.48 4.89
CA GLY A 82 -3.41 -5.16 5.48
C GLY A 82 -2.33 -4.15 5.14
N ALA A 83 -1.07 -4.55 5.16
CA ALA A 83 0.05 -3.71 4.78
C ALA A 83 0.00 -3.37 3.27
N TYR A 84 -0.36 -4.33 2.44
CA TYR A 84 -0.56 -4.12 1.01
C TYR A 84 -1.66 -3.09 0.75
N LEU A 85 -2.82 -3.25 1.38
CA LEU A 85 -3.94 -2.31 1.25
C LEU A 85 -3.57 -0.90 1.73
N LEU A 86 -2.83 -0.79 2.84
CA LEU A 86 -2.34 0.49 3.34
C LEU A 86 -1.44 1.17 2.29
N THR A 87 -0.48 0.45 1.75
CA THR A 87 0.42 0.97 0.71
C THR A 87 -0.37 1.42 -0.52
N TRP A 88 -1.33 0.64 -0.97
CA TRP A 88 -2.20 0.99 -2.09
C TRP A 88 -3.01 2.26 -1.81
N ARG A 89 -3.65 2.36 -0.64
CA ARG A 89 -4.37 3.57 -0.22
C ARG A 89 -3.47 4.80 -0.19
N MET A 90 -2.24 4.66 0.30
CA MET A 90 -1.28 5.78 0.34
C MET A 90 -0.83 6.20 -1.06
N SER A 91 -0.67 5.27 -1.98
CA SER A 91 -0.37 5.58 -3.39
C SER A 91 -1.49 6.39 -4.05
N ILE A 92 -2.74 6.00 -3.82
CA ILE A 92 -3.92 6.77 -4.29
C ILE A 92 -3.94 8.16 -3.64
N ALA A 93 -3.73 8.24 -2.33
CA ALA A 93 -3.71 9.50 -1.60
C ALA A 93 -2.65 10.47 -2.15
N GLN A 94 -1.44 9.99 -2.41
CA GLN A 94 -0.37 10.79 -3.00
C GLN A 94 -0.75 11.33 -4.38
N ARG A 95 -1.38 10.50 -5.21
CA ARG A 95 -1.89 10.93 -6.52
C ARG A 95 -2.93 12.02 -6.39
N LEU A 96 -3.93 11.83 -5.53
CA LEU A 96 -5.00 12.82 -5.31
C LEU A 96 -4.47 14.12 -4.72
N LEU A 97 -3.50 14.07 -3.81
CA LEU A 97 -2.84 15.25 -3.27
C LEU A 97 -2.08 16.03 -4.35
N ARG A 98 -1.40 15.35 -5.28
CA ARG A 98 -0.75 16.00 -6.43
C ARG A 98 -1.76 16.68 -7.36
N GLN A 99 -2.96 16.11 -7.49
CA GLN A 99 -4.07 16.66 -8.26
C GLN A 99 -4.76 17.85 -7.57
N GLY A 100 -4.34 18.21 -6.36
CA GLY A 100 -4.87 19.35 -5.63
C GLY A 100 -6.13 19.06 -4.80
N GLN A 101 -6.50 17.80 -4.64
CA GLN A 101 -7.65 17.41 -3.82
C GLN A 101 -7.46 17.84 -2.37
N THR A 102 -8.57 18.17 -1.70
CA THR A 102 -8.56 18.52 -0.27
C THR A 102 -8.27 17.29 0.60
N LEU A 103 -7.77 17.52 1.82
CA LEU A 103 -7.52 16.41 2.75
C LEU A 103 -8.78 15.61 3.04
N LYS A 104 -9.92 16.28 3.13
CA LYS A 104 -11.20 15.61 3.32
C LYS A 104 -11.54 14.68 2.15
N GLN A 105 -11.46 15.19 0.92
CA GLN A 105 -11.71 14.38 -0.27
C GLN A 105 -10.77 13.18 -0.37
N VAL A 106 -9.49 13.38 -0.05
CA VAL A 106 -8.51 12.30 -0.05
C VAL A 106 -8.82 11.26 1.03
N SER A 107 -9.10 11.68 2.27
CA SER A 107 -9.41 10.77 3.36
C SER A 107 -10.65 9.91 3.05
N ASP A 108 -11.68 10.52 2.50
CA ASP A 108 -12.91 9.82 2.11
C ASP A 108 -12.63 8.80 0.96
N ALA A 109 -11.86 9.23 -0.03
CA ALA A 109 -11.52 8.38 -1.19
C ALA A 109 -10.68 7.15 -0.83
N VAL A 110 -9.86 7.23 0.21
CA VAL A 110 -9.03 6.11 0.67
C VAL A 110 -9.59 5.38 1.89
N GLY A 111 -10.81 5.72 2.31
CA GLY A 111 -11.54 4.96 3.32
C GLY A 111 -11.17 5.27 4.77
N TYR A 112 -10.68 6.47 5.04
CA TYR A 112 -10.48 6.94 6.41
C TYR A 112 -11.68 7.74 6.89
N GLY A 113 -12.12 7.48 8.13
CA GLY A 113 -13.28 8.14 8.73
C GLY A 113 -13.06 9.60 9.12
N SER A 114 -11.81 10.06 9.13
CA SER A 114 -11.46 11.44 9.45
C SER A 114 -10.14 11.86 8.83
N GLU A 115 -9.97 13.17 8.61
CA GLU A 115 -8.70 13.74 8.16
C GLU A 115 -7.56 13.49 9.16
N THR A 116 -7.87 13.45 10.45
CA THR A 116 -6.89 13.18 11.51
C THR A 116 -6.35 11.75 11.41
N ALA A 117 -7.23 10.75 11.27
CA ALA A 117 -6.84 9.36 11.10
C ALA A 117 -6.03 9.16 9.82
N PHE A 118 -6.46 9.76 8.72
CA PHE A 118 -5.74 9.76 7.46
C PHE A 118 -4.35 10.40 7.60
N SER A 119 -4.26 11.57 8.21
CA SER A 119 -2.99 12.30 8.37
C SER A 119 -1.97 11.52 9.20
N ARG A 120 -2.43 10.80 10.22
CA ARG A 120 -1.57 9.90 11.02
C ARG A 120 -1.03 8.75 10.19
N ALA A 121 -1.90 8.07 9.46
CA ALA A 121 -1.50 6.96 8.59
C ALA A 121 -0.55 7.44 7.48
N PHE A 122 -0.86 8.55 6.86
CA PHE A 122 -0.02 9.15 5.82
C PHE A 122 1.37 9.54 6.35
N ARG A 123 1.42 10.21 7.51
CA ARG A 123 2.69 10.57 8.14
C ARG A 123 3.53 9.35 8.51
N SER A 124 2.90 8.29 9.00
CA SER A 124 3.58 7.03 9.29
C SER A 124 4.18 6.40 8.03
N HIS A 125 3.49 6.51 6.91
CA HIS A 125 3.92 5.93 5.63
C HIS A 125 4.94 6.82 4.88
N ALA A 126 4.68 8.12 4.80
CA ALA A 126 5.47 9.07 4.01
C ALA A 126 6.51 9.86 4.85
N SER A 127 6.60 9.61 6.14
CA SER A 127 7.48 10.29 7.11
C SER A 127 7.22 11.78 7.28
N MET A 128 6.17 12.30 6.67
CA MET A 128 5.75 13.70 6.79
C MET A 128 4.24 13.85 6.62
N PRO A 129 3.63 14.92 7.18
CA PRO A 129 2.20 15.18 7.04
C PRO A 129 1.78 15.41 5.57
N PRO A 130 0.52 15.11 5.21
CA PRO A 130 0.04 15.24 3.82
C PRO A 130 0.19 16.63 3.23
N ARG A 131 -0.03 17.68 4.03
CA ARG A 131 0.12 19.07 3.59
C ARG A 131 1.56 19.40 3.22
N GLN A 132 2.50 19.03 4.12
CA GLN A 132 3.91 19.25 3.90
C GLN A 132 4.43 18.45 2.70
N TRP A 133 3.99 17.22 2.59
CA TRP A 133 4.31 16.36 1.44
C TRP A 133 3.85 17.00 0.12
N ARG A 134 2.63 17.52 0.08
CA ARG A 134 2.08 18.20 -1.11
C ARG A 134 2.89 19.43 -1.50
N GLU A 135 3.28 20.26 -0.53
CA GLU A 135 4.13 21.43 -0.80
C GLU A 135 5.52 21.02 -1.33
N ALA A 136 6.11 19.98 -0.74
CA ALA A 136 7.39 19.45 -1.23
C ALA A 136 7.27 18.94 -2.69
N GLN A 137 6.15 18.35 -3.08
CA GLN A 137 5.93 17.90 -4.46
C GLN A 137 5.85 19.06 -5.46
N LYS A 138 5.33 20.20 -5.06
CA LYS A 138 5.28 21.39 -5.93
C LYS A 138 6.66 21.95 -6.25
N LEU A 139 7.62 21.77 -5.36
CA LEU A 139 8.99 22.23 -5.51
C LEU A 139 9.85 21.31 -6.40
N LEU A 140 9.36 20.10 -6.70
CA LEU A 140 10.05 19.18 -7.59
C LEU A 140 9.89 19.62 -9.06
N PRO A 141 10.95 19.53 -9.88
CA PRO A 141 10.85 19.73 -11.32
C PRO A 141 9.79 18.81 -11.93
N SER A 142 9.11 19.28 -12.98
CA SER A 142 8.03 18.52 -13.64
C SER A 142 8.49 17.16 -14.16
N GLU A 143 9.73 17.06 -14.61
CA GLU A 143 10.33 15.79 -15.07
C GLU A 143 10.46 14.75 -13.95
N ALA A 144 10.87 15.18 -12.76
CA ALA A 144 10.95 14.30 -11.60
C ALA A 144 9.59 13.84 -11.08
N ARG A 145 8.55 14.64 -11.27
CA ARG A 145 7.16 14.26 -10.95
C ARG A 145 6.64 13.17 -11.87
N ASN A 146 6.85 13.32 -13.16
CA ASN A 146 6.38 12.37 -14.18
C ASN A 146 7.10 11.02 -14.09
N ALA A 147 8.41 11.03 -13.79
CA ALA A 147 9.16 9.80 -13.61
C ALA A 147 8.64 8.95 -12.43
N ARG A 148 8.21 9.58 -11.34
CA ARG A 148 7.62 8.87 -10.19
C ARG A 148 6.22 8.34 -10.44
N GLU A 149 5.45 8.99 -11.30
CA GLU A 149 4.13 8.48 -11.72
C GLU A 149 4.27 7.27 -12.64
N ALA A 150 5.26 7.27 -13.53
CA ALA A 150 5.53 6.15 -14.43
C ALA A 150 6.02 4.91 -13.67
N THR A 151 6.74 5.08 -12.57
CA THR A 151 7.29 3.98 -11.76
C THR A 151 6.27 3.41 -10.77
N GLY A 152 5.24 4.17 -10.45
CA GLY A 152 4.21 3.75 -9.48
C GLY A 152 3.16 2.78 -10.03
N PHE A 153 3.26 2.36 -11.30
CA PHE A 153 2.21 1.56 -11.95
C PHE A 153 2.75 0.36 -12.76
N ALA A 154 3.98 0.03 -12.56
CA ALA A 154 4.52 -1.18 -13.17
C ALA A 154 4.45 -2.38 -12.25
#